data_a68bcc7e3371f52e3f51f9acf3e7e242
#
_entry.id   a68bcc7e3371f52e3f51f9acf3e7e242
#
_cell.length_a   1.000
_cell.length_b   1.000
_cell.length_c   1.000
_cell.angle_alpha   90.00
_cell.angle_beta   90.00
_cell.angle_gamma   90.00
#
_symmetry.space_group_name_H-M   'P 1'
#
loop_
_entity.id
_entity.type
_entity.pdbx_description
1 polymer ?
#
loop_
_entity_poly.entity_id
_entity_poly.type
_entity_poly.pdbx_seq_one_letter_code
_entity_poly.pdbx_strand_id
1 'polypeptide(L)'
;MAARVVTVFGGSGFIGRHLVGRLAKQAWIVRVAVRRPSRATFLKPLGDVGQITPVRAPVQDPVAVEAAVTGAEAVVNLAGILYERGKQSFTGVHARGAQTVAEAAAAAGVARLVQVSAIGADRHGVAEYARSKGAGEDAVKTAFPGAAILRPSIVFGPEDDFFNRFAALARLSPALPLIGGGTTRFQPVYVGDVADAIAKCVDEPARAGQTYELGGPRVYSFKELMELLLREIRRRRLLLPWPFGLAEFQAGFLELLPVPPLTRDQVRMLRRDNVVAEGALTLADLGIAATAVEVILPTYLDRYRPHGRFNRPSLV
;
A
#
# COMPACT_ATOMS: atom_id res chain seq x y z
N MET A 1 -28.96 -15.14 -10.07
CA MET A 1 -28.43 -14.33 -8.97
C MET A 1 -28.05 -12.96 -9.53
N ALA A 2 -28.34 -11.86 -8.82
CA ALA A 2 -27.88 -10.55 -9.25
C ALA A 2 -26.33 -10.52 -9.25
N ALA A 3 -25.75 -9.82 -10.23
CA ALA A 3 -24.31 -9.72 -10.33
C ALA A 3 -23.77 -8.86 -9.17
N ARG A 4 -22.82 -9.39 -8.41
CA ARG A 4 -22.16 -8.69 -7.29
C ARG A 4 -21.15 -7.69 -7.84
N VAL A 5 -21.37 -6.41 -7.60
CA VAL A 5 -20.49 -5.35 -8.11
C VAL A 5 -19.65 -4.76 -6.97
N VAL A 6 -18.34 -4.66 -7.17
CA VAL A 6 -17.44 -3.96 -6.27
C VAL A 6 -16.71 -2.82 -6.99
N THR A 7 -16.67 -1.64 -6.37
CA THR A 7 -15.90 -0.50 -6.88
C THR A 7 -14.58 -0.37 -6.11
N VAL A 8 -13.46 -0.39 -6.81
CA VAL A 8 -12.11 -0.33 -6.22
C VAL A 8 -11.42 0.96 -6.65
N PHE A 9 -11.37 1.96 -5.75
CA PHE A 9 -10.61 3.18 -5.95
C PHE A 9 -9.10 2.89 -5.80
N GLY A 10 -8.29 3.34 -6.74
CA GLY A 10 -6.86 3.04 -6.75
C GLY A 10 -6.51 1.62 -7.19
N GLY A 11 -7.46 0.88 -7.80
CA GLY A 11 -7.29 -0.51 -8.20
C GLY A 11 -6.17 -0.79 -9.22
N SER A 12 -5.66 0.22 -9.92
CA SER A 12 -4.49 0.09 -10.81
C SER A 12 -3.13 0.26 -10.09
N GLY A 13 -3.14 0.56 -8.79
CA GLY A 13 -1.95 0.68 -7.96
C GLY A 13 -1.34 -0.68 -7.57
N PHE A 14 -0.31 -0.63 -6.73
CA PHE A 14 0.42 -1.81 -6.28
C PHE A 14 -0.50 -2.84 -5.59
N ILE A 15 -1.18 -2.48 -4.50
CA ILE A 15 -2.11 -3.38 -3.82
C ILE A 15 -3.31 -3.71 -4.73
N GLY A 16 -3.81 -2.70 -5.45
CA GLY A 16 -5.03 -2.81 -6.24
C GLY A 16 -4.97 -3.87 -7.33
N ARG A 17 -3.85 -4.01 -8.06
CA ARG A 17 -3.71 -5.04 -9.10
C ARG A 17 -3.81 -6.47 -8.57
N HIS A 18 -3.29 -6.70 -7.37
CA HIS A 18 -3.39 -7.99 -6.69
C HIS A 18 -4.81 -8.26 -6.18
N LEU A 19 -5.49 -7.22 -5.68
CA LEU A 19 -6.87 -7.31 -5.22
C LEU A 19 -7.86 -7.55 -6.37
N VAL A 20 -7.75 -6.78 -7.47
CA VAL A 20 -8.66 -6.88 -8.61
C VAL A 20 -8.72 -8.31 -9.16
N GLY A 21 -7.57 -8.97 -9.31
CA GLY A 21 -7.53 -10.35 -9.76
C GLY A 21 -8.16 -11.35 -8.78
N ARG A 22 -8.08 -11.10 -7.46
CA ARG A 22 -8.72 -11.93 -6.42
C ARG A 22 -10.23 -11.78 -6.44
N LEU A 23 -10.72 -10.54 -6.49
CA LEU A 23 -12.15 -10.26 -6.57
C LEU A 23 -12.77 -10.84 -7.84
N ALA A 24 -12.07 -10.76 -8.98
CA ALA A 24 -12.54 -11.35 -10.22
C ALA A 24 -12.67 -12.90 -10.10
N LYS A 25 -11.68 -13.57 -9.47
CA LYS A 25 -11.76 -15.03 -9.21
C LYS A 25 -12.88 -15.42 -8.25
N GLN A 26 -13.33 -14.49 -7.40
CA GLN A 26 -14.48 -14.65 -6.50
C GLN A 26 -15.81 -14.25 -7.15
N ALA A 27 -15.85 -14.18 -8.48
CA ALA A 27 -17.02 -13.82 -9.28
C ALA A 27 -17.58 -12.42 -9.07
N TRP A 28 -16.78 -11.47 -8.53
CA TRP A 28 -17.15 -10.07 -8.49
C TRP A 28 -17.02 -9.41 -9.86
N ILE A 29 -17.97 -8.57 -10.22
CA ILE A 29 -17.79 -7.57 -11.28
C ILE A 29 -17.03 -6.39 -10.66
N VAL A 30 -15.85 -6.08 -11.20
CA VAL A 30 -14.93 -5.11 -10.60
C VAL A 30 -14.93 -3.81 -11.41
N ARG A 31 -15.45 -2.73 -10.83
CA ARG A 31 -15.24 -1.36 -11.32
C ARG A 31 -13.92 -0.84 -10.78
N VAL A 32 -12.96 -0.56 -11.63
CA VAL A 32 -11.66 -0.02 -11.23
C VAL A 32 -11.69 1.50 -11.37
N ALA A 33 -11.96 2.19 -10.27
CA ALA A 33 -12.07 3.64 -10.21
C ALA A 33 -10.67 4.28 -10.19
N VAL A 34 -10.31 4.99 -11.27
CA VAL A 34 -8.98 5.53 -11.50
C VAL A 34 -9.02 6.91 -12.15
N ARG A 35 -7.93 7.67 -12.05
CA ARG A 35 -7.80 8.98 -12.71
C ARG A 35 -7.71 8.88 -14.25
N ARG A 36 -7.08 7.83 -14.77
CA ARG A 36 -6.83 7.59 -16.20
C ARG A 36 -7.15 6.14 -16.55
N PRO A 37 -8.38 5.82 -17.01
CA PRO A 37 -8.82 4.46 -17.32
C PRO A 37 -7.92 3.73 -18.34
N SER A 38 -7.39 4.45 -19.34
CA SER A 38 -6.49 3.88 -20.34
C SER A 38 -5.21 3.27 -19.75
N ARG A 39 -4.76 3.74 -18.58
CA ARG A 39 -3.60 3.17 -17.86
C ARG A 39 -3.93 1.98 -16.98
N ALA A 40 -5.20 1.58 -16.88
CA ALA A 40 -5.66 0.46 -16.09
C ALA A 40 -6.14 -0.73 -16.95
N THR A 41 -6.04 -0.65 -18.26
CA THR A 41 -6.47 -1.70 -19.19
C THR A 41 -5.72 -3.02 -19.04
N PHE A 42 -4.48 -2.98 -18.50
CA PHE A 42 -3.69 -4.17 -18.18
C PHE A 42 -4.34 -5.07 -17.11
N LEU A 43 -5.35 -4.58 -16.39
CA LEU A 43 -6.10 -5.37 -15.41
C LEU A 43 -7.17 -6.26 -16.07
N LYS A 44 -7.66 -5.91 -17.26
CA LYS A 44 -8.74 -6.66 -17.92
C LYS A 44 -8.45 -8.16 -18.10
N PRO A 45 -7.20 -8.59 -18.41
CA PRO A 45 -6.88 -10.01 -18.53
C PRO A 45 -6.88 -10.81 -17.21
N LEU A 46 -7.08 -10.14 -16.06
CA LEU A 46 -7.14 -10.80 -14.74
C LEU A 46 -8.51 -11.43 -14.43
N GLY A 47 -9.52 -11.20 -15.27
CA GLY A 47 -10.86 -11.75 -15.16
C GLY A 47 -11.46 -12.02 -16.54
N ASP A 48 -12.72 -12.43 -16.56
CA ASP A 48 -13.47 -12.71 -17.76
C ASP A 48 -13.81 -11.43 -18.56
N VAL A 49 -14.25 -11.60 -19.80
CA VAL A 49 -14.63 -10.49 -20.68
C VAL A 49 -15.77 -9.68 -20.04
N GLY A 50 -15.54 -8.38 -19.86
CA GLY A 50 -16.51 -7.47 -19.24
C GLY A 50 -16.51 -7.45 -17.71
N GLN A 51 -15.86 -8.41 -17.04
CA GLN A 51 -15.83 -8.51 -15.58
C GLN A 51 -15.03 -7.39 -14.90
N ILE A 52 -13.98 -6.90 -15.54
CA ILE A 52 -13.14 -5.82 -15.00
C ILE A 52 -13.26 -4.58 -15.89
N THR A 53 -13.83 -3.51 -15.35
CA THR A 53 -14.10 -2.27 -16.09
C THR A 53 -13.41 -1.07 -15.44
N PRO A 54 -12.35 -0.52 -16.05
CA PRO A 54 -11.77 0.75 -15.62
C PRO A 54 -12.73 1.92 -15.89
N VAL A 55 -13.00 2.73 -14.85
CA VAL A 55 -13.83 3.92 -14.92
C VAL A 55 -13.07 5.16 -14.44
N ARG A 56 -13.40 6.35 -14.99
CA ARG A 56 -12.80 7.59 -14.51
C ARG A 56 -13.53 8.07 -13.26
N ALA A 57 -12.87 7.93 -12.10
CA ALA A 57 -13.36 8.47 -10.84
C ALA A 57 -12.17 8.83 -9.92
N PRO A 58 -11.57 10.03 -10.08
CA PRO A 58 -10.63 10.54 -9.10
C PRO A 58 -11.37 10.76 -7.77
N VAL A 59 -10.79 10.36 -6.64
CA VAL A 59 -11.42 10.51 -5.31
C VAL A 59 -11.70 11.95 -4.89
N GLN A 60 -11.13 12.93 -5.61
CA GLN A 60 -11.30 14.36 -5.40
C GLN A 60 -12.47 14.95 -6.25
N ASP A 61 -13.18 14.13 -7.01
CA ASP A 61 -14.30 14.51 -7.88
C ASP A 61 -15.58 13.83 -7.37
N PRO A 62 -16.39 14.51 -6.55
CA PRO A 62 -17.57 13.90 -5.91
C PRO A 62 -18.56 13.31 -6.90
N VAL A 63 -18.79 13.98 -8.03
CA VAL A 63 -19.74 13.52 -9.05
C VAL A 63 -19.25 12.21 -9.69
N ALA A 64 -17.96 12.14 -10.00
CA ALA A 64 -17.37 10.92 -10.57
C ALA A 64 -17.32 9.76 -9.55
N VAL A 65 -17.13 10.08 -8.26
CA VAL A 65 -17.17 9.09 -7.16
C VAL A 65 -18.57 8.54 -7.00
N GLU A 66 -19.60 9.39 -6.92
CA GLU A 66 -20.99 9.00 -6.83
C GLU A 66 -21.40 8.06 -7.98
N ALA A 67 -21.11 8.46 -9.22
CA ALA A 67 -21.37 7.61 -10.39
C ALA A 67 -20.66 6.25 -10.33
N ALA A 68 -19.44 6.21 -9.78
CA ALA A 68 -18.65 4.99 -9.67
C ALA A 68 -19.17 4.04 -8.58
N VAL A 69 -19.78 4.54 -7.49
CA VAL A 69 -20.30 3.71 -6.40
C VAL A 69 -21.75 3.29 -6.59
N THR A 70 -22.51 3.99 -7.43
CA THR A 70 -23.93 3.68 -7.72
C THR A 70 -24.09 2.23 -8.17
N GLY A 71 -24.97 1.48 -7.46
CA GLY A 71 -25.23 0.07 -7.71
C GLY A 71 -24.08 -0.88 -7.34
N ALA A 72 -23.06 -0.43 -6.63
CA ALA A 72 -22.06 -1.31 -6.05
C ALA A 72 -22.58 -1.93 -4.74
N GLU A 73 -22.32 -3.22 -4.53
CA GLU A 73 -22.56 -3.91 -3.26
C GLU A 73 -21.46 -3.62 -2.25
N ALA A 74 -20.23 -3.45 -2.74
CA ALA A 74 -19.07 -3.14 -1.90
C ALA A 74 -18.18 -2.05 -2.55
N VAL A 75 -17.48 -1.30 -1.70
CA VAL A 75 -16.51 -0.28 -2.10
C VAL A 75 -15.20 -0.53 -1.38
N VAL A 76 -14.08 -0.45 -2.10
CA VAL A 76 -12.73 -0.51 -1.55
C VAL A 76 -11.99 0.76 -1.91
N ASN A 77 -11.45 1.47 -0.91
CA ASN A 77 -10.63 2.65 -1.14
C ASN A 77 -9.14 2.36 -0.84
N LEU A 78 -8.35 2.23 -1.91
CA LEU A 78 -6.89 2.08 -1.89
C LEU A 78 -6.19 3.38 -2.31
N ALA A 79 -6.94 4.48 -2.51
CA ALA A 79 -6.35 5.72 -2.96
C ALA A 79 -5.36 6.26 -1.93
N GLY A 80 -4.12 6.48 -2.36
CA GLY A 80 -3.06 6.99 -1.51
C GLY A 80 -1.89 7.49 -2.34
N ILE A 81 -1.09 8.37 -1.74
CA ILE A 81 0.14 8.93 -2.29
C ILE A 81 1.23 8.89 -1.22
N LEU A 82 2.49 8.79 -1.62
CA LEU A 82 3.64 8.78 -0.72
C LEU A 82 4.37 10.14 -0.67
N TYR A 83 4.02 11.05 -1.56
CA TYR A 83 4.50 12.44 -1.61
C TYR A 83 3.50 13.29 -2.39
N GLU A 84 3.49 14.58 -2.12
CA GLU A 84 2.61 15.53 -2.79
C GLU A 84 3.16 15.93 -4.17
N ARG A 85 2.26 16.08 -5.14
CA ARG A 85 2.63 16.54 -6.48
C ARG A 85 1.46 17.22 -7.20
N GLY A 86 1.62 18.47 -7.53
CA GLY A 86 0.60 19.27 -8.25
C GLY A 86 -0.73 19.28 -7.46
N LYS A 87 -1.81 18.83 -8.07
CA LYS A 87 -3.13 18.74 -7.42
C LYS A 87 -3.29 17.58 -6.44
N GLN A 88 -2.29 16.71 -6.30
CA GLN A 88 -2.32 15.57 -5.38
C GLN A 88 -1.64 15.97 -4.07
N SER A 89 -2.44 16.38 -3.09
CA SER A 89 -1.99 16.65 -1.72
C SER A 89 -2.42 15.53 -0.77
N PHE A 90 -1.70 15.37 0.34
CA PHE A 90 -2.06 14.41 1.38
C PHE A 90 -3.47 14.63 1.89
N THR A 91 -3.82 15.86 2.26
CA THR A 91 -5.18 16.21 2.70
C THR A 91 -6.22 15.95 1.61
N GLY A 92 -5.90 16.27 0.35
CA GLY A 92 -6.84 16.12 -0.77
C GLY A 92 -7.14 14.66 -1.12
N VAL A 93 -6.16 13.76 -0.94
CA VAL A 93 -6.32 12.33 -1.30
C VAL A 93 -6.70 11.49 -0.09
N HIS A 94 -5.96 11.63 1.05
CA HIS A 94 -6.11 10.74 2.20
C HIS A 94 -7.27 11.13 3.11
N ALA A 95 -7.52 12.44 3.30
CA ALA A 95 -8.61 12.89 4.16
C ALA A 95 -9.88 13.18 3.35
N ARG A 96 -9.88 14.23 2.53
CA ARG A 96 -11.07 14.62 1.75
C ARG A 96 -11.50 13.55 0.74
N GLY A 97 -10.55 12.92 0.03
CA GLY A 97 -10.87 11.86 -0.91
C GLY A 97 -11.48 10.62 -0.23
N ALA A 98 -10.97 10.24 0.95
CA ALA A 98 -11.56 9.15 1.72
C ALA A 98 -12.96 9.51 2.25
N GLN A 99 -13.15 10.75 2.72
CA GLN A 99 -14.44 11.28 3.11
C GLN A 99 -15.45 11.21 1.95
N THR A 100 -15.08 11.75 0.78
CA THR A 100 -15.96 11.75 -0.41
C THR A 100 -16.39 10.33 -0.80
N VAL A 101 -15.46 9.36 -0.76
CA VAL A 101 -15.77 7.96 -1.06
C VAL A 101 -16.73 7.37 -0.02
N ALA A 102 -16.52 7.65 1.27
CA ALA A 102 -17.35 7.11 2.34
C ALA A 102 -18.77 7.72 2.33
N GLU A 103 -18.89 9.03 2.14
CA GLU A 103 -20.19 9.73 2.02
C GLU A 103 -20.98 9.22 0.81
N ALA A 104 -20.34 9.10 -0.35
CA ALA A 104 -21.00 8.59 -1.55
C ALA A 104 -21.41 7.11 -1.39
N ALA A 105 -20.59 6.28 -0.74
CA ALA A 105 -20.92 4.88 -0.46
C ALA A 105 -22.12 4.78 0.49
N ALA A 106 -22.19 5.61 1.53
CA ALA A 106 -23.31 5.67 2.46
C ALA A 106 -24.60 6.12 1.76
N ALA A 107 -24.53 7.20 0.97
CA ALA A 107 -25.68 7.72 0.23
C ALA A 107 -26.21 6.73 -0.81
N ALA A 108 -25.33 5.93 -1.44
CA ALA A 108 -25.71 4.91 -2.41
C ALA A 108 -26.20 3.60 -1.77
N GLY A 109 -26.26 3.50 -0.44
CA GLY A 109 -26.69 2.30 0.27
C GLY A 109 -25.72 1.10 0.09
N VAL A 110 -24.44 1.36 -0.14
CA VAL A 110 -23.41 0.32 -0.25
C VAL A 110 -23.37 -0.51 1.04
N ALA A 111 -23.37 -1.82 0.91
CA ALA A 111 -23.41 -2.71 2.07
C ALA A 111 -22.08 -2.77 2.83
N ARG A 112 -20.93 -2.62 2.13
CA ARG A 112 -19.60 -2.79 2.71
C ARG A 112 -18.60 -1.78 2.16
N LEU A 113 -17.88 -1.13 3.07
CA LEU A 113 -16.77 -0.23 2.74
C LEU A 113 -15.48 -0.74 3.40
N VAL A 114 -14.42 -0.88 2.62
CA VAL A 114 -13.07 -1.20 3.10
C VAL A 114 -12.15 -0.02 2.80
N GLN A 115 -11.58 0.56 3.85
CA GLN A 115 -10.61 1.66 3.75
C GLN A 115 -9.19 1.16 4.05
N VAL A 116 -8.26 1.34 3.12
CA VAL A 116 -6.84 1.07 3.38
C VAL A 116 -6.13 2.32 3.86
N SER A 117 -5.63 2.22 5.08
CA SER A 117 -4.85 3.23 5.79
C SER A 117 -3.36 2.82 5.86
N ALA A 118 -2.70 3.01 6.98
CA ALA A 118 -1.34 2.55 7.26
C ALA A 118 -1.11 2.45 8.78
N ILE A 119 -0.20 1.56 9.22
CA ILE A 119 0.30 1.58 10.60
C ILE A 119 0.90 2.97 10.89
N GLY A 120 0.59 3.51 12.06
CA GLY A 120 1.01 4.85 12.47
C GLY A 120 0.12 5.98 11.96
N ALA A 121 -1.05 5.68 11.35
CA ALA A 121 -2.08 6.68 11.07
C ALA A 121 -2.54 7.35 12.38
N ASP A 122 -2.33 8.66 12.49
CA ASP A 122 -2.57 9.42 13.72
C ASP A 122 -2.75 10.91 13.36
N ARG A 123 -3.96 11.47 13.62
CA ARG A 123 -4.24 12.89 13.29
C ARG A 123 -3.36 13.89 14.02
N HIS A 124 -2.70 13.47 15.10
CA HIS A 124 -1.76 14.26 15.90
C HIS A 124 -0.30 13.89 15.63
N GLY A 125 -0.04 13.00 14.68
CA GLY A 125 1.29 12.51 14.32
C GLY A 125 2.22 13.60 13.81
N VAL A 126 3.54 13.41 13.95
CA VAL A 126 4.56 14.37 13.51
C VAL A 126 4.62 14.47 11.99
N ALA A 127 4.48 13.36 11.28
CA ALA A 127 4.49 13.31 9.82
C ALA A 127 3.12 13.70 9.25
N GLU A 128 3.13 14.48 8.17
CA GLU A 128 1.90 14.92 7.50
C GLU A 128 1.14 13.76 6.86
N TYR A 129 1.87 12.77 6.34
CA TYR A 129 1.30 11.52 5.88
C TYR A 129 0.46 10.84 6.99
N ALA A 130 1.04 10.68 8.19
CA ALA A 130 0.36 10.06 9.33
C ALA A 130 -0.90 10.84 9.73
N ARG A 131 -0.79 12.20 9.81
CA ARG A 131 -1.93 13.07 10.12
C ARG A 131 -3.06 12.94 9.11
N SER A 132 -2.72 12.96 7.83
CA SER A 132 -3.70 12.88 6.75
C SER A 132 -4.40 11.52 6.70
N LYS A 133 -3.68 10.43 6.98
CA LYS A 133 -4.26 9.08 7.10
C LYS A 133 -5.20 8.98 8.31
N GLY A 134 -4.79 9.47 9.48
CA GLY A 134 -5.64 9.50 10.67
C GLY A 134 -6.91 10.33 10.47
N ALA A 135 -6.78 11.53 9.88
CA ALA A 135 -7.94 12.35 9.53
C ALA A 135 -8.88 11.66 8.51
N GLY A 136 -8.32 10.89 7.57
CA GLY A 136 -9.11 10.10 6.64
C GLY A 136 -9.87 8.97 7.31
N GLU A 137 -9.25 8.27 8.26
CA GLU A 137 -9.95 7.23 9.06
C GLU A 137 -11.11 7.80 9.87
N ASP A 138 -10.90 8.94 10.53
CA ASP A 138 -11.96 9.61 11.31
C ASP A 138 -13.13 10.01 10.41
N ALA A 139 -12.84 10.60 9.25
CA ALA A 139 -13.87 10.98 8.28
C ALA A 139 -14.65 9.76 7.76
N VAL A 140 -13.94 8.66 7.45
CA VAL A 140 -14.59 7.42 7.02
C VAL A 140 -15.46 6.81 8.12
N LYS A 141 -14.99 6.74 9.36
CA LYS A 141 -15.77 6.22 10.50
C LYS A 141 -17.02 7.06 10.76
N THR A 142 -16.93 8.38 10.57
CA THR A 142 -18.08 9.29 10.73
C THR A 142 -19.12 9.09 9.62
N ALA A 143 -18.68 9.02 8.36
CA ALA A 143 -19.57 8.91 7.20
C ALA A 143 -20.13 7.49 7.00
N PHE A 144 -19.34 6.46 7.35
CA PHE A 144 -19.67 5.06 7.19
C PHE A 144 -19.19 4.24 8.40
N PRO A 145 -19.92 4.23 9.54
CA PRO A 145 -19.46 3.58 10.78
C PRO A 145 -19.14 2.10 10.66
N GLY A 146 -19.75 1.39 9.70
CA GLY A 146 -19.48 -0.01 9.38
C GLY A 146 -18.24 -0.24 8.51
N ALA A 147 -17.44 0.77 8.20
CA ALA A 147 -16.24 0.59 7.37
C ALA A 147 -15.18 -0.27 8.06
N ALA A 148 -14.67 -1.29 7.39
CA ALA A 148 -13.47 -2.00 7.82
C ALA A 148 -12.22 -1.18 7.46
N ILE A 149 -11.33 -0.95 8.43
CA ILE A 149 -10.09 -0.20 8.23
C ILE A 149 -8.90 -1.15 8.30
N LEU A 150 -8.09 -1.14 7.27
CA LEU A 150 -6.86 -1.94 7.20
C LEU A 150 -5.64 -1.03 7.24
N ARG A 151 -4.77 -1.25 8.21
CA ARG A 151 -3.52 -0.51 8.43
C ARG A 151 -2.33 -1.42 8.13
N PRO A 152 -1.89 -1.54 6.88
CA PRO A 152 -0.69 -2.32 6.59
C PRO A 152 0.58 -1.62 7.10
N SER A 153 1.57 -2.40 7.50
CA SER A 153 2.97 -2.02 7.59
C SER A 153 3.52 -1.74 6.18
N ILE A 154 4.84 -1.62 6.00
CA ILE A 154 5.42 -1.54 4.66
C ILE A 154 5.01 -2.79 3.86
N VAL A 155 4.35 -2.55 2.72
CA VAL A 155 3.89 -3.62 1.84
C VAL A 155 4.99 -3.97 0.85
N PHE A 156 5.32 -5.24 0.72
CA PHE A 156 6.33 -5.72 -0.22
C PHE A 156 5.78 -6.72 -1.24
N GLY A 157 6.47 -6.84 -2.37
CA GLY A 157 6.09 -7.73 -3.48
C GLY A 157 6.71 -7.28 -4.80
N PRO A 158 6.39 -7.95 -5.93
CA PRO A 158 7.08 -7.74 -7.22
C PRO A 158 7.16 -6.29 -7.70
N GLU A 159 6.17 -5.47 -7.39
CA GLU A 159 6.07 -4.07 -7.81
C GLU A 159 6.21 -3.06 -6.66
N ASP A 160 6.78 -3.49 -5.51
CA ASP A 160 6.97 -2.58 -4.37
C ASP A 160 7.96 -1.45 -4.68
N ASP A 161 7.78 -0.35 -3.96
CA ASP A 161 8.72 0.77 -4.04
C ASP A 161 9.87 0.65 -3.03
N PHE A 162 9.75 -0.18 -2.00
CA PHE A 162 10.76 -0.25 -0.93
C PHE A 162 11.99 -1.07 -1.37
N PHE A 163 11.83 -2.39 -1.53
CA PHE A 163 12.95 -3.26 -1.88
C PHE A 163 13.46 -2.99 -3.30
N ASN A 164 12.56 -2.74 -4.25
CA ASN A 164 12.97 -2.43 -5.62
C ASN A 164 13.82 -1.16 -5.71
N ARG A 165 13.50 -0.11 -4.95
CA ARG A 165 14.30 1.16 -4.96
C ARG A 165 15.68 0.95 -4.35
N PHE A 166 15.77 0.29 -3.19
CA PHE A 166 17.05 0.01 -2.57
C PHE A 166 17.89 -0.98 -3.40
N ALA A 167 17.28 -1.98 -4.04
CA ALA A 167 17.96 -2.87 -4.97
C ALA A 167 18.50 -2.13 -6.21
N ALA A 168 17.73 -1.21 -6.77
CA ALA A 168 18.17 -0.34 -7.86
C ALA A 168 19.33 0.56 -7.42
N LEU A 169 19.23 1.19 -6.24
CA LEU A 169 20.30 2.01 -5.67
C LEU A 169 21.57 1.18 -5.45
N ALA A 170 21.48 -0.04 -4.92
CA ALA A 170 22.58 -0.94 -4.68
C ALA A 170 23.30 -1.39 -5.98
N ARG A 171 22.67 -1.27 -7.14
CA ARG A 171 23.35 -1.50 -8.44
C ARG A 171 24.30 -0.39 -8.80
N LEU A 172 23.97 0.85 -8.45
CA LEU A 172 24.69 2.06 -8.88
C LEU A 172 25.64 2.58 -7.82
N SER A 173 25.25 2.50 -6.54
CA SER A 173 26.02 3.06 -5.43
C SER A 173 26.85 1.98 -4.71
N PRO A 174 28.10 2.28 -4.28
CA PRO A 174 28.92 1.40 -3.45
C PRO A 174 28.42 1.34 -1.99
N ALA A 175 27.52 2.26 -1.59
CA ALA A 175 26.99 2.33 -0.24
C ALA A 175 25.48 2.59 -0.23
N LEU A 176 24.81 2.12 0.82
CA LEU A 176 23.40 2.41 1.11
C LEU A 176 23.31 3.20 2.43
N PRO A 177 22.48 4.28 2.47
CA PRO A 177 22.30 5.06 3.69
C PRO A 177 21.39 4.31 4.67
N LEU A 178 21.81 4.17 5.92
CA LEU A 178 21.00 3.74 7.04
C LEU A 178 20.51 4.96 7.81
N ILE A 179 19.37 5.51 7.43
CA ILE A 179 18.76 6.67 8.09
C ILE A 179 18.48 6.32 9.55
N GLY A 180 18.87 7.20 10.49
CA GLY A 180 18.76 6.94 11.92
C GLY A 180 19.59 5.75 12.42
N GLY A 181 20.69 5.41 11.73
CA GLY A 181 21.51 4.25 12.06
C GLY A 181 20.86 2.91 11.70
N GLY A 182 19.69 2.94 11.07
CA GLY A 182 18.97 1.73 10.66
C GLY A 182 18.27 1.00 11.80
N THR A 183 18.00 1.65 12.92
CA THR A 183 17.40 1.04 14.13
C THR A 183 15.88 0.97 14.08
N THR A 184 15.23 1.78 13.25
CA THR A 184 13.77 1.77 13.08
C THR A 184 13.26 0.38 12.72
N ARG A 185 12.25 -0.08 13.42
CA ARG A 185 11.68 -1.42 13.26
C ARG A 185 10.49 -1.40 12.29
N PHE A 186 10.41 -2.45 11.47
CA PHE A 186 9.36 -2.68 10.51
C PHE A 186 8.84 -4.11 10.62
N GLN A 187 7.58 -4.30 10.28
CA GLN A 187 6.96 -5.62 10.18
C GLN A 187 6.38 -5.82 8.76
N PRO A 188 7.25 -5.98 7.74
CA PRO A 188 6.83 -5.99 6.34
C PRO A 188 5.75 -7.03 6.06
N VAL A 189 4.70 -6.63 5.34
CA VAL A 189 3.59 -7.49 4.97
C VAL A 189 3.56 -7.75 3.47
N TYR A 190 3.32 -9.00 3.07
CA TYR A 190 3.23 -9.37 1.66
C TYR A 190 1.95 -8.81 1.02
N VAL A 191 2.10 -8.25 -0.18
CA VAL A 191 0.96 -7.64 -0.93
C VAL A 191 -0.17 -8.63 -1.19
N GLY A 192 0.16 -9.92 -1.34
CA GLY A 192 -0.80 -11.00 -1.47
C GLY A 192 -1.69 -11.10 -0.24
N ASP A 193 -1.09 -11.14 0.96
CA ASP A 193 -1.82 -11.25 2.23
C ASP A 193 -2.69 -10.01 2.48
N VAL A 194 -2.20 -8.81 2.11
CA VAL A 194 -2.99 -7.57 2.17
C VAL A 194 -4.20 -7.65 1.25
N ALA A 195 -4.03 -8.15 0.03
CA ALA A 195 -5.14 -8.29 -0.92
C ALA A 195 -6.16 -9.34 -0.45
N ASP A 196 -5.71 -10.44 0.16
CA ASP A 196 -6.58 -11.45 0.76
C ASP A 196 -7.35 -10.90 1.97
N ALA A 197 -6.70 -10.09 2.82
CA ALA A 197 -7.34 -9.40 3.93
C ALA A 197 -8.46 -8.45 3.46
N ILE A 198 -8.20 -7.66 2.41
CA ILE A 198 -9.22 -6.78 1.81
C ILE A 198 -10.37 -7.60 1.24
N ALA A 199 -10.09 -8.67 0.49
CA ALA A 199 -11.12 -9.51 -0.11
C ALA A 199 -12.01 -10.16 0.96
N LYS A 200 -11.44 -10.63 2.07
CA LYS A 200 -12.21 -11.15 3.22
C LYS A 200 -13.12 -10.08 3.83
N CYS A 201 -12.64 -8.85 4.03
CA CYS A 201 -13.48 -7.76 4.53
C CYS A 201 -14.59 -7.36 3.55
N VAL A 202 -14.39 -7.56 2.24
CA VAL A 202 -15.41 -7.39 1.22
C VAL A 202 -16.47 -8.49 1.28
N ASP A 203 -16.09 -9.74 1.56
CA ASP A 203 -17.02 -10.88 1.54
C ASP A 203 -17.72 -11.14 2.88
N GLU A 204 -17.07 -10.85 4.00
CA GLU A 204 -17.54 -11.21 5.35
C GLU A 204 -18.14 -10.01 6.10
N PRO A 205 -19.49 -9.91 6.26
CA PRO A 205 -20.14 -8.79 6.99
C PRO A 205 -19.71 -8.67 8.45
N ALA A 206 -19.28 -9.78 9.08
CA ALA A 206 -18.81 -9.80 10.47
C ALA A 206 -17.52 -8.94 10.70
N ARG A 207 -16.87 -8.49 9.62
CA ARG A 207 -15.68 -7.62 9.69
C ARG A 207 -16.01 -6.12 9.68
N ALA A 208 -17.29 -5.78 9.60
CA ALA A 208 -17.75 -4.39 9.60
C ALA A 208 -17.31 -3.64 10.86
N GLY A 209 -16.87 -2.39 10.71
CA GLY A 209 -16.48 -1.50 11.80
C GLY A 209 -15.14 -1.86 12.48
N GLN A 210 -14.47 -2.93 12.07
CA GLN A 210 -13.20 -3.36 12.65
C GLN A 210 -12.01 -2.63 12.05
N THR A 211 -10.95 -2.48 12.85
CA THR A 211 -9.65 -1.97 12.39
C THR A 211 -8.60 -3.05 12.58
N TYR A 212 -7.89 -3.40 11.50
CA TYR A 212 -6.85 -4.42 11.48
C TYR A 212 -5.49 -3.80 11.18
N GLU A 213 -4.46 -4.17 11.92
CA GLU A 213 -3.07 -3.85 11.61
C GLU A 213 -2.39 -5.05 10.95
N LEU A 214 -1.93 -4.85 9.71
CA LEU A 214 -1.42 -5.93 8.88
C LEU A 214 0.11 -5.91 8.88
N GLY A 215 0.72 -6.81 9.63
CA GLY A 215 2.14 -7.06 9.66
C GLY A 215 2.48 -8.47 9.18
N GLY A 216 3.71 -8.65 8.71
CA GLY A 216 4.25 -9.98 8.41
C GLY A 216 4.59 -10.78 9.68
N PRO A 217 5.15 -12.00 9.53
CA PRO A 217 5.38 -12.91 10.67
C PRO A 217 6.55 -12.47 11.56
N ARG A 218 7.40 -11.55 11.10
CA ARG A 218 8.62 -11.13 11.81
C ARG A 218 8.83 -9.62 11.74
N VAL A 219 9.36 -9.07 12.82
CA VAL A 219 9.84 -7.68 12.91
C VAL A 219 11.33 -7.63 12.56
N TYR A 220 11.71 -6.65 11.76
CA TYR A 220 13.10 -6.39 11.34
C TYR A 220 13.45 -4.93 11.62
N SER A 221 14.70 -4.68 11.97
CA SER A 221 15.26 -3.33 11.86
C SER A 221 15.46 -2.94 10.38
N PHE A 222 15.52 -1.66 10.09
CA PHE A 222 15.84 -1.19 8.73
C PHE A 222 17.20 -1.72 8.25
N LYS A 223 18.18 -1.85 9.16
CA LYS A 223 19.48 -2.44 8.86
C LYS A 223 19.34 -3.90 8.43
N GLU A 224 18.61 -4.73 9.19
CA GLU A 224 18.38 -6.15 8.84
C GLU A 224 17.68 -6.30 7.48
N LEU A 225 16.73 -5.40 7.14
CA LEU A 225 16.08 -5.41 5.83
C LEU A 225 17.08 -5.08 4.71
N MET A 226 18.03 -4.16 4.93
CA MET A 226 19.07 -3.86 3.94
C MET A 226 20.08 -5.00 3.81
N GLU A 227 20.46 -5.67 4.89
CA GLU A 227 21.32 -6.85 4.87
C GLU A 227 20.64 -8.02 4.14
N LEU A 228 19.34 -8.24 4.41
CA LEU A 228 18.52 -9.24 3.70
C LEU A 228 18.47 -8.94 2.19
N LEU A 229 18.16 -7.69 1.82
CA LEU A 229 18.16 -7.23 0.43
C LEU A 229 19.48 -7.51 -0.27
N LEU A 230 20.61 -7.09 0.35
CA LEU A 230 21.95 -7.24 -0.24
C LEU A 230 22.33 -8.71 -0.43
N ARG A 231 21.94 -9.58 0.51
CA ARG A 231 22.10 -11.03 0.40
C ARG A 231 21.31 -11.58 -0.79
N GLU A 232 20.04 -11.20 -0.94
CA GLU A 232 19.18 -11.66 -2.04
C GLU A 232 19.67 -11.22 -3.42
N ILE A 233 20.12 -9.99 -3.56
CA ILE A 233 20.67 -9.48 -4.82
C ILE A 233 22.15 -9.86 -5.03
N ARG A 234 22.78 -10.61 -4.09
CA ARG A 234 24.18 -11.05 -4.14
C ARG A 234 25.17 -9.92 -4.37
N ARG A 235 24.98 -8.78 -3.67
CA ARG A 235 25.86 -7.63 -3.75
C ARG A 235 26.40 -7.26 -2.37
N ARG A 236 27.66 -6.88 -2.31
CA ARG A 236 28.30 -6.34 -1.11
C ARG A 236 28.31 -4.82 -1.22
N ARG A 237 27.67 -4.12 -0.29
CA ARG A 237 27.61 -2.65 -0.21
C ARG A 237 27.84 -2.21 1.22
N LEU A 238 28.48 -1.06 1.39
CA LEU A 238 28.65 -0.47 2.70
C LEU A 238 27.29 0.05 3.19
N LEU A 239 26.94 -0.26 4.43
CA LEU A 239 25.78 0.28 5.10
C LEU A 239 26.25 1.43 5.96
N LEU A 240 25.98 2.69 5.54
CA LEU A 240 26.47 3.88 6.19
C LEU A 240 25.42 4.47 7.11
N PRO A 241 25.66 4.59 8.43
CA PRO A 241 24.78 5.31 9.32
C PRO A 241 24.60 6.75 8.86
N TRP A 242 23.33 7.18 8.73
CA TRP A 242 22.98 8.52 8.26
C TRP A 242 22.09 9.20 9.30
N PRO A 243 22.58 10.20 10.03
CA PRO A 243 21.81 10.88 11.07
C PRO A 243 20.52 11.50 10.51
N PHE A 244 19.45 11.48 11.29
CA PHE A 244 18.13 12.01 10.88
C PHE A 244 18.20 13.48 10.43
N GLY A 245 18.96 14.35 11.14
CA GLY A 245 19.11 15.76 10.77
C GLY A 245 19.70 15.94 9.38
N LEU A 246 20.77 15.18 9.06
CA LEU A 246 21.40 15.23 7.74
C LEU A 246 20.48 14.65 6.66
N ALA A 247 19.76 13.58 6.95
CA ALA A 247 18.78 12.99 6.02
C ALA A 247 17.62 13.98 5.74
N GLU A 248 17.13 14.68 6.75
CA GLU A 248 16.06 15.69 6.61
C GLU A 248 16.52 16.91 5.82
N PHE A 249 17.75 17.38 6.05
CA PHE A 249 18.37 18.45 5.26
C PHE A 249 18.51 18.06 3.79
N GLN A 250 19.08 16.87 3.51
CA GLN A 250 19.24 16.36 2.15
C GLN A 250 17.87 16.16 1.46
N ALA A 251 16.88 15.64 2.18
CA ALA A 251 15.54 15.42 1.65
C ALA A 251 14.90 16.73 1.17
N GLY A 252 15.18 17.88 1.83
CA GLY A 252 14.71 19.19 1.41
C GLY A 252 15.13 19.56 -0.01
N PHE A 253 16.35 19.20 -0.43
CA PHE A 253 16.81 19.39 -1.82
C PHE A 253 16.23 18.34 -2.77
N LEU A 254 16.09 17.10 -2.32
CA LEU A 254 15.55 16.00 -3.14
C LEU A 254 14.07 16.18 -3.46
N GLU A 255 13.32 16.91 -2.62
CA GLU A 255 11.91 17.26 -2.86
C GLU A 255 11.71 18.18 -4.07
N LEU A 256 12.74 18.86 -4.55
CA LEU A 256 12.69 19.67 -5.76
C LEU A 256 12.63 18.83 -7.04
N LEU A 257 12.96 17.54 -6.95
CA LEU A 257 12.91 16.65 -8.10
C LEU A 257 11.46 16.26 -8.44
N PRO A 258 11.12 16.04 -9.72
CA PRO A 258 9.78 15.60 -10.14
C PRO A 258 9.29 14.31 -9.48
N VAL A 259 10.21 13.41 -9.14
CA VAL A 259 9.96 12.19 -8.36
C VAL A 259 11.01 12.15 -7.27
N PRO A 260 10.70 12.65 -6.07
CA PRO A 260 11.67 12.72 -4.99
C PRO A 260 12.06 11.31 -4.51
N PRO A 261 13.37 11.00 -4.47
CA PRO A 261 13.82 9.70 -3.94
C PRO A 261 13.65 9.60 -2.41
N LEU A 262 13.60 10.72 -1.72
CA LEU A 262 13.37 10.83 -0.28
C LEU A 262 12.72 12.18 0.02
N THR A 263 11.73 12.20 0.94
CA THR A 263 11.11 13.44 1.41
C THR A 263 11.36 13.63 2.91
N ARG A 264 11.30 14.89 3.38
CA ARG A 264 11.39 15.21 4.82
C ARG A 264 10.32 14.48 5.62
N ASP A 265 9.12 14.36 5.07
CA ASP A 265 8.02 13.65 5.73
C ASP A 265 8.32 12.16 5.88
N GLN A 266 8.91 11.51 4.86
CA GLN A 266 9.39 10.14 4.96
C GLN A 266 10.49 9.98 6.03
N VAL A 267 11.42 10.92 6.14
CA VAL A 267 12.44 10.90 7.21
C VAL A 267 11.80 11.01 8.59
N ARG A 268 10.77 11.86 8.75
CA ARG A 268 10.01 11.97 10.02
C ARG A 268 9.28 10.67 10.36
N MET A 269 8.70 9.99 9.36
CA MET A 269 8.08 8.68 9.56
C MET A 269 9.08 7.64 10.06
N LEU A 270 10.32 7.66 9.58
CA LEU A 270 11.38 6.75 10.02
C LEU A 270 11.84 6.94 11.49
N ARG A 271 11.39 7.99 12.17
CA ARG A 271 11.65 8.19 13.61
C ARG A 271 10.76 7.33 14.50
N ARG A 272 9.75 6.67 13.94
CA ARG A 272 8.79 5.82 14.66
C ARG A 272 8.78 4.42 14.05
N ASP A 273 8.69 3.42 14.89
CA ASP A 273 8.55 2.02 14.44
C ASP A 273 7.24 1.82 13.66
N ASN A 274 7.30 0.97 12.65
CA ASN A 274 6.17 0.60 11.80
C ASN A 274 5.86 -0.88 12.01
N VAL A 275 5.39 -1.20 13.20
CA VAL A 275 5.07 -2.55 13.68
C VAL A 275 3.65 -2.60 14.20
N VAL A 276 3.04 -3.78 14.17
CA VAL A 276 1.70 -4.03 14.72
C VAL A 276 1.69 -3.73 16.22
N ALA A 277 0.68 -2.99 16.66
CA ALA A 277 0.51 -2.66 18.06
C ALA A 277 0.05 -3.88 18.86
N GLU A 278 0.42 -3.94 20.14
CA GLU A 278 -0.06 -4.97 21.05
C GLU A 278 -1.58 -4.91 21.19
N GLY A 279 -2.25 -6.05 21.10
CA GLY A 279 -3.71 -6.17 21.17
C GLY A 279 -4.46 -5.73 19.92
N ALA A 280 -3.80 -5.30 18.85
CA ALA A 280 -4.47 -5.00 17.57
C ALA A 280 -4.96 -6.28 16.89
N LEU A 281 -6.10 -6.19 16.19
CA LEU A 281 -6.53 -7.24 15.28
C LEU A 281 -5.57 -7.33 14.09
N THR A 282 -5.25 -8.54 13.66
CA THR A 282 -4.18 -8.83 12.70
C THR A 282 -4.65 -9.70 11.52
N LEU A 283 -3.72 -10.14 10.67
CA LEU A 283 -3.99 -11.14 9.64
C LEU A 283 -4.52 -12.47 10.23
N ALA A 284 -4.05 -12.85 11.43
CA ALA A 284 -4.49 -14.09 12.09
C ALA A 284 -5.98 -14.04 12.45
N ASP A 285 -6.50 -12.89 12.88
CA ASP A 285 -7.93 -12.68 13.17
C ASP A 285 -8.80 -12.73 11.91
N LEU A 286 -8.19 -12.50 10.75
CA LEU A 286 -8.79 -12.75 9.44
C LEU A 286 -8.60 -14.19 8.95
N GLY A 287 -7.95 -15.07 9.73
CA GLY A 287 -7.63 -16.44 9.33
C GLY A 287 -6.62 -16.50 8.16
N ILE A 288 -5.71 -15.52 8.07
CA ILE A 288 -4.68 -15.45 7.03
C ILE A 288 -3.33 -15.68 7.67
N ALA A 289 -2.59 -16.69 7.19
CA ALA A 289 -1.21 -16.93 7.58
C ALA A 289 -0.31 -15.91 6.89
N ALA A 290 0.45 -15.13 7.68
CA ALA A 290 1.33 -14.11 7.14
C ALA A 290 2.53 -14.72 6.41
N THR A 291 2.82 -14.23 5.21
CA THR A 291 3.91 -14.72 4.34
C THR A 291 5.24 -14.03 4.70
N ALA A 292 6.29 -14.82 4.89
CA ALA A 292 7.61 -14.31 5.24
C ALA A 292 8.30 -13.60 4.06
N VAL A 293 9.08 -12.57 4.39
CA VAL A 293 9.83 -11.76 3.41
C VAL A 293 10.78 -12.63 2.60
N GLU A 294 11.46 -13.57 3.26
CA GLU A 294 12.45 -14.48 2.67
C GLU A 294 11.88 -15.39 1.58
N VAL A 295 10.57 -15.68 1.62
CA VAL A 295 9.90 -16.52 0.62
C VAL A 295 9.67 -15.76 -0.68
N ILE A 296 9.34 -14.48 -0.58
CA ILE A 296 8.89 -13.69 -1.74
C ILE A 296 10.03 -12.89 -2.39
N LEU A 297 10.97 -12.34 -1.62
CA LEU A 297 12.05 -11.52 -2.18
C LEU A 297 12.83 -12.21 -3.31
N PRO A 298 13.21 -13.50 -3.20
CA PRO A 298 13.93 -14.19 -4.25
C PRO A 298 13.20 -14.25 -5.59
N THR A 299 11.86 -14.18 -5.58
CA THR A 299 11.03 -14.34 -6.78
C THR A 299 11.06 -13.14 -7.73
N TYR A 300 11.47 -11.96 -7.24
CA TYR A 300 11.46 -10.74 -8.07
C TYR A 300 12.73 -9.88 -7.96
N LEU A 301 13.57 -10.09 -6.94
CA LEU A 301 14.83 -9.36 -6.81
C LEU A 301 16.00 -9.99 -7.61
N ASP A 302 15.82 -11.15 -8.19
CA ASP A 302 16.81 -11.84 -9.03
C ASP A 302 17.34 -10.96 -10.18
N ARG A 303 16.48 -10.09 -10.74
CA ARG A 303 16.82 -9.13 -11.80
C ARG A 303 17.90 -8.09 -11.39
N TYR A 304 18.12 -7.89 -10.07
CA TYR A 304 19.12 -6.97 -9.54
C TYR A 304 20.46 -7.64 -9.23
N ARG A 305 20.53 -8.97 -9.34
CA ARG A 305 21.77 -9.76 -9.17
C ARG A 305 22.80 -9.40 -10.24
N PRO A 306 24.10 -9.59 -9.98
CA PRO A 306 25.10 -9.58 -11.05
C PRO A 306 24.68 -10.56 -12.15
N HIS A 307 24.75 -10.14 -13.41
CA HIS A 307 24.30 -10.93 -14.58
C HIS A 307 22.79 -11.21 -14.68
N GLY A 308 21.97 -10.64 -13.79
CA GLY A 308 20.50 -10.72 -13.86
C GLY A 308 19.94 -12.13 -13.65
N ARG A 309 18.77 -12.41 -14.27
CA ARG A 309 18.04 -13.68 -14.14
C ARG A 309 18.77 -14.89 -14.72
N PHE A 310 19.72 -14.68 -15.60
CA PHE A 310 20.43 -15.74 -16.31
C PHE A 310 21.62 -16.34 -15.53
N ASN A 311 21.94 -15.76 -14.37
CA ASN A 311 22.98 -16.30 -13.51
C ASN A 311 22.47 -17.49 -12.69
N ARG A 312 22.28 -18.64 -13.33
CA ARG A 312 22.15 -19.91 -12.61
C ARG A 312 23.49 -20.20 -11.93
N PRO A 313 23.54 -20.57 -10.64
CA PRO A 313 24.74 -21.16 -10.08
C PRO A 313 25.02 -22.40 -10.92
N SER A 314 26.21 -22.48 -11.51
CA SER A 314 26.75 -23.76 -11.97
C SER A 314 26.72 -24.68 -10.75
N LEU A 315 25.89 -25.71 -10.80
CA LEU A 315 25.94 -26.82 -9.87
C LEU A 315 27.33 -27.47 -10.14
N VAL A 316 28.30 -27.15 -9.31
CA VAL A 316 29.55 -27.90 -9.16
C VAL A 316 29.44 -28.67 -7.86
#